data_2f10af7f3f0782ab5b1fdf707f4c8a74
#
_entry.id   2f10af7f3f0782ab5b1fdf707f4c8a74
#
_cell.length_a   1.000
_cell.length_b   1.000
_cell.length_c   1.000
_cell.angle_alpha   90.00
_cell.angle_beta   90.00
_cell.angle_gamma   90.00
#
_symmetry.space_group_name_H-M   'P 1'
#
loop_
_entity.id
_entity.type
_entity.pdbx_description
1 polymer ?
#
loop_
_entity_poly.entity_id
_entity_poly.type
_entity_poly.pdbx_seq_one_letter_code
_entity_poly.pdbx_strand_id
1 'polypeptide(L)'
;MANTTTTPTPGTLAATTATGSAARSTGSTTGKTVIDDTVVSKVAGIAAREVNGVHGLGGGAARAIGALRDAIGQRDLSQGVKVEVGEKQVAADITIVAEYPVPLQQVAEGVRSSVSRALEQIVGMEVAEVNVTVQDVFIPGDDDEDDDKKESRVA
;
A
#
# COMPACT_ATOMS: atom_id res chain seq x y z
N MET A 1 -80.15 -32.83 -6.17
CA MET A 1 -80.05 -34.30 -6.40
C MET A 1 -78.73 -34.57 -7.09
N ALA A 2 -78.09 -35.62 -6.66
CA ALA A 2 -76.91 -36.29 -7.23
C ALA A 2 -75.57 -35.76 -6.85
N ASN A 3 -75.10 -36.32 -5.88
CA ASN A 3 -73.80 -36.86 -5.48
C ASN A 3 -72.93 -37.37 -6.63
N THR A 4 -71.68 -36.94 -6.67
CA THR A 4 -70.63 -37.86 -7.19
C THR A 4 -69.32 -37.50 -6.44
N THR A 5 -69.01 -38.46 -5.64
CA THR A 5 -67.72 -38.69 -4.97
C THR A 5 -66.63 -38.91 -6.01
N THR A 6 -65.56 -38.17 -5.91
CA THR A 6 -64.33 -38.52 -6.62
C THR A 6 -63.14 -38.56 -5.65
N THR A 7 -62.68 -39.77 -5.50
CA THR A 7 -61.51 -40.20 -4.74
C THR A 7 -60.22 -39.50 -5.18
N PRO A 8 -59.35 -39.04 -4.28
CA PRO A 8 -58.01 -38.59 -4.66
C PRO A 8 -57.01 -39.73 -4.74
N THR A 9 -56.34 -39.81 -5.84
CA THR A 9 -55.20 -40.71 -6.12
C THR A 9 -53.96 -40.19 -5.38
N PRO A 10 -53.19 -41.05 -4.72
CA PRO A 10 -51.93 -40.63 -4.10
C PRO A 10 -50.85 -40.52 -5.15
N GLY A 11 -50.41 -39.27 -5.41
CA GLY A 11 -49.28 -38.96 -6.26
C GLY A 11 -48.00 -38.80 -5.46
N THR A 12 -47.10 -39.68 -5.70
CA THR A 12 -45.64 -39.61 -5.71
C THR A 12 -44.96 -38.58 -4.77
N LEU A 13 -44.30 -39.09 -3.76
CA LEU A 13 -43.29 -38.45 -2.93
C LEU A 13 -42.08 -38.04 -3.77
N ALA A 14 -41.94 -36.76 -4.10
CA ALA A 14 -40.68 -36.21 -4.55
C ALA A 14 -39.86 -35.86 -3.29
N ALA A 15 -38.83 -36.63 -3.06
CA ALA A 15 -37.82 -36.32 -2.03
C ALA A 15 -37.02 -35.11 -2.46
N THR A 16 -37.34 -33.97 -1.89
CA THR A 16 -36.49 -32.80 -2.00
C THR A 16 -35.37 -32.96 -0.98
N THR A 17 -34.22 -33.38 -1.47
CA THR A 17 -32.97 -33.31 -0.69
C THR A 17 -32.65 -31.84 -0.46
N ALA A 18 -33.03 -31.31 0.68
CA ALA A 18 -32.55 -30.06 1.19
C ALA A 18 -31.06 -30.23 1.55
N THR A 19 -30.21 -29.90 0.61
CA THR A 19 -28.78 -29.63 0.92
C THR A 19 -28.74 -28.44 1.81
N GLY A 20 -28.76 -28.68 3.12
CA GLY A 20 -28.48 -27.69 4.13
C GLY A 20 -27.05 -27.23 3.98
N SER A 21 -26.84 -26.13 3.24
CA SER A 21 -25.65 -25.33 3.35
C SER A 21 -25.63 -24.79 4.79
N ALA A 22 -24.89 -25.47 5.65
CA ALA A 22 -24.55 -24.94 6.96
C ALA A 22 -23.73 -23.69 6.71
N ALA A 23 -24.41 -22.54 6.70
CA ALA A 23 -23.75 -21.26 6.87
C ALA A 23 -23.00 -21.36 8.20
N ARG A 24 -21.68 -21.58 8.12
CA ARG A 24 -20.79 -21.36 9.24
C ARG A 24 -20.93 -19.89 9.60
N SER A 25 -21.73 -19.59 10.59
CA SER A 25 -21.63 -18.32 11.28
C SER A 25 -20.24 -18.31 11.90
N THR A 26 -19.29 -17.73 11.19
CA THR A 26 -18.04 -17.29 11.80
C THR A 26 -18.49 -16.27 12.84
N GLY A 27 -18.56 -16.71 14.09
CA GLY A 27 -18.82 -15.83 15.21
C GLY A 27 -17.84 -14.67 15.11
N SER A 28 -18.35 -13.49 14.79
CA SER A 28 -17.52 -12.31 14.75
C SER A 28 -17.03 -12.07 16.17
N THR A 29 -15.74 -12.35 16.40
CA THR A 29 -15.10 -12.01 17.65
C THR A 29 -15.18 -10.50 17.83
N THR A 30 -15.80 -10.05 18.91
CA THR A 30 -15.90 -8.63 19.21
C THR A 30 -14.55 -8.10 19.66
N GLY A 31 -14.07 -7.05 19.06
CA GLY A 31 -12.79 -6.43 19.40
C GLY A 31 -12.56 -5.17 18.61
N LYS A 32 -11.52 -4.41 18.98
CA LYS A 32 -11.07 -3.21 18.30
C LYS A 32 -9.69 -3.45 17.71
N THR A 33 -9.51 -3.13 16.44
CA THR A 33 -8.19 -3.09 15.81
C THR A 33 -7.74 -1.64 15.70
N VAL A 34 -6.56 -1.35 16.21
CA VAL A 34 -5.90 -0.05 16.08
C VAL A 34 -4.65 -0.24 15.24
N ILE A 35 -4.52 0.53 14.18
CA ILE A 35 -3.35 0.54 13.31
C ILE A 35 -2.58 1.82 13.57
N ASP A 36 -1.34 1.67 13.95
CA ASP A 36 -0.44 2.79 14.27
C ASP A 36 0.00 3.51 13.00
N ASP A 37 0.23 4.82 13.09
CA ASP A 37 0.68 5.67 11.98
C ASP A 37 2.00 5.17 11.37
N THR A 38 2.86 4.58 12.19
CA THR A 38 4.11 3.94 11.74
C THR A 38 3.87 2.78 10.79
N VAL A 39 2.82 2.01 11.00
CA VAL A 39 2.44 0.90 10.10
C VAL A 39 1.96 1.47 8.76
N VAL A 40 1.13 2.49 8.82
CA VAL A 40 0.60 3.17 7.62
C VAL A 40 1.74 3.76 6.79
N SER A 41 2.67 4.48 7.42
CA SER A 41 3.83 5.07 6.72
C SER A 41 4.79 4.02 6.15
N LYS A 42 4.98 2.88 6.83
CA LYS A 42 5.78 1.77 6.28
C LYS A 42 5.12 1.13 5.06
N VAL A 43 3.82 0.87 5.11
CA VAL A 43 3.07 0.33 3.96
C VAL A 43 3.15 1.29 2.77
N ALA A 44 2.93 2.58 2.99
CA ALA A 44 3.06 3.60 1.96
C ALA A 44 4.49 3.67 1.39
N GLY A 45 5.51 3.60 2.23
CA GLY A 45 6.91 3.61 1.82
C GLY A 45 7.31 2.39 0.99
N ILE A 46 6.83 1.21 1.33
CA ILE A 46 7.05 -0.01 0.55
C ILE A 46 6.40 0.13 -0.82
N ALA A 47 5.12 0.51 -0.86
CA ALA A 47 4.38 0.67 -2.11
C ALA A 47 5.00 1.72 -3.06
N ALA A 48 5.52 2.81 -2.50
CA ALA A 48 6.20 3.84 -3.28
C ALA A 48 7.51 3.34 -3.90
N ARG A 49 8.28 2.51 -3.18
CA ARG A 49 9.55 1.95 -3.68
C ARG A 49 9.37 0.90 -4.77
N GLU A 50 8.23 0.25 -4.84
CA GLU A 50 7.93 -0.76 -5.86
C GLU A 50 7.64 -0.14 -7.24
N VAL A 51 7.44 1.17 -7.31
CA VAL A 51 7.14 1.86 -8.56
C VAL A 51 8.40 2.03 -9.39
N ASN A 52 8.33 1.62 -10.65
CA ASN A 52 9.43 1.80 -11.61
C ASN A 52 9.72 3.29 -11.82
N GLY A 53 10.98 3.66 -11.77
CA GLY A 53 11.44 5.03 -11.88
C GLY A 53 11.66 5.74 -10.56
N VAL A 54 11.31 5.12 -9.44
CA VAL A 54 11.64 5.57 -8.10
C VAL A 54 13.02 5.00 -7.71
N HIS A 55 14.01 5.88 -7.57
CA HIS A 55 15.35 5.50 -7.10
C HIS A 55 15.38 5.32 -5.58
N GLY A 56 14.69 6.20 -4.85
CA GLY A 56 14.63 6.15 -3.40
C GLY A 56 13.61 7.12 -2.83
N LEU A 57 13.45 7.06 -1.53
CA LEU A 57 12.58 7.93 -0.76
C LEU A 57 13.40 8.89 0.10
N GLY A 58 12.82 10.06 0.34
CA GLY A 58 13.40 11.11 1.18
C GLY A 58 14.40 12.01 0.47
N GLY A 59 14.71 13.14 1.10
CA GLY A 59 15.71 14.07 0.63
C GLY A 59 17.13 13.68 1.05
N GLY A 60 18.15 14.43 0.59
CA GLY A 60 19.57 14.13 0.80
C GLY A 60 19.96 13.89 2.25
N ALA A 61 19.52 14.74 3.18
CA ALA A 61 19.82 14.59 4.61
C ALA A 61 19.15 13.34 5.21
N ALA A 62 17.88 13.08 4.84
CA ALA A 62 17.16 11.90 5.29
C ALA A 62 17.78 10.61 4.74
N ARG A 63 18.31 10.64 3.51
CA ARG A 63 19.03 9.49 2.91
C ARG A 63 20.36 9.22 3.61
N ALA A 64 21.11 10.26 3.97
CA ALA A 64 22.35 10.09 4.71
C ALA A 64 22.14 9.44 6.09
N ILE A 65 21.10 9.85 6.81
CA ILE A 65 20.72 9.25 8.09
C ILE A 65 20.19 7.80 7.88
N GLY A 66 19.42 7.58 6.80
CA GLY A 66 18.94 6.25 6.42
C GLY A 66 20.07 5.29 6.12
N ALA A 67 21.08 5.70 5.38
CA ALA A 67 22.27 4.90 5.08
C ALA A 67 23.04 4.50 6.34
N LEU A 68 23.15 5.39 7.31
CA LEU A 68 23.75 5.07 8.63
C LEU A 68 22.91 4.03 9.39
N ARG A 69 21.59 4.15 9.38
CA ARG A 69 20.68 3.17 9.99
C ARG A 69 20.71 1.82 9.30
N ASP A 70 20.77 1.81 7.98
CA ASP A 70 20.90 0.57 7.20
C ASP A 70 22.23 -0.15 7.51
N ALA A 71 23.31 0.60 7.70
CA ALA A 71 24.62 0.06 8.07
C ALA A 71 24.61 -0.64 9.44
N ILE A 72 23.75 -0.20 10.37
CA ILE A 72 23.57 -0.82 11.69
C ILE A 72 22.40 -1.82 11.74
N GLY A 73 21.83 -2.17 10.57
CA GLY A 73 20.76 -3.16 10.45
C GLY A 73 19.35 -2.66 10.76
N GLN A 74 19.15 -1.36 10.88
CA GLN A 74 17.84 -0.74 11.08
C GLN A 74 17.32 -0.11 9.80
N ARG A 75 16.55 -0.84 9.01
CA ARG A 75 15.86 -0.30 7.85
C ARG A 75 14.68 0.55 8.26
N ASP A 76 14.72 1.83 7.92
CA ASP A 76 13.57 2.72 8.04
C ASP A 76 12.77 2.75 6.73
N LEU A 77 11.71 1.94 6.69
CA LEU A 77 10.82 1.85 5.54
C LEU A 77 9.88 3.04 5.42
N SER A 78 9.77 3.85 6.44
CA SER A 78 8.94 5.06 6.47
C SER A 78 9.70 6.33 6.08
N GLN A 79 11.00 6.24 5.78
CA GLN A 79 11.81 7.38 5.38
C GLN A 79 11.22 8.08 4.16
N GLY A 80 11.07 9.41 4.24
CA GLY A 80 10.47 10.21 3.18
C GLY A 80 8.95 10.12 3.07
N VAL A 81 8.29 9.47 4.02
CA VAL A 81 6.84 9.35 4.10
C VAL A 81 6.33 9.99 5.38
N LYS A 82 5.34 10.85 5.23
CA LYS A 82 4.56 11.40 6.33
C LYS A 82 3.11 11.01 6.11
N VAL A 83 2.42 10.65 7.16
CA VAL A 83 1.01 10.30 7.10
C VAL A 83 0.22 11.05 8.17
N GLU A 84 -1.01 11.38 7.83
CA GLU A 84 -2.00 11.88 8.76
C GLU A 84 -3.17 10.89 8.78
N VAL A 85 -3.38 10.22 9.89
CA VAL A 85 -4.36 9.16 10.04
C VAL A 85 -5.55 9.68 10.83
N GLY A 86 -6.71 9.73 10.19
CA GLY A 86 -8.00 9.97 10.82
C GLY A 86 -8.67 8.67 11.25
N GLU A 87 -9.93 8.74 11.66
CA GLU A 87 -10.67 7.54 12.05
C GLU A 87 -10.94 6.57 10.89
N LYS A 88 -11.15 7.09 9.68
CA LYS A 88 -11.50 6.32 8.48
C LYS A 88 -10.68 6.68 7.26
N GLN A 89 -10.00 7.82 7.30
CA GLN A 89 -9.26 8.37 6.17
C GLN A 89 -7.80 8.59 6.52
N VAL A 90 -6.97 8.50 5.51
CA VAL A 90 -5.54 8.77 5.60
C VAL A 90 -5.10 9.71 4.48
N ALA A 91 -4.24 10.66 4.82
CA ALA A 91 -3.48 11.46 3.87
C ALA A 91 -2.00 11.08 3.95
N ALA A 92 -1.32 11.06 2.83
CA ALA A 92 0.09 10.71 2.75
C ALA A 92 0.87 11.74 1.93
N ASP A 93 2.00 12.19 2.48
CA ASP A 93 2.99 13.00 1.78
C ASP A 93 4.25 12.18 1.54
N ILE A 94 4.63 12.01 0.29
CA ILE A 94 5.74 11.16 -0.11
C ILE A 94 6.77 11.97 -0.88
N THR A 95 8.00 11.94 -0.40
CA THR A 95 9.15 12.57 -1.06
C THR A 95 9.97 11.48 -1.73
N ILE A 96 10.18 11.60 -3.03
CA ILE A 96 10.92 10.63 -3.84
C ILE A 96 12.13 11.25 -4.52
N VAL A 97 13.09 10.41 -4.85
CA VAL A 97 14.13 10.64 -5.83
C VAL A 97 13.83 9.76 -7.02
N ALA A 98 13.69 10.34 -8.18
CA ALA A 98 13.41 9.61 -9.42
C ALA A 98 14.71 9.24 -10.15
N GLU A 99 14.66 8.19 -10.95
CA GLU A 99 15.75 7.85 -11.85
C GLU A 99 15.74 8.74 -13.10
N TYR A 100 16.90 9.01 -13.66
CA TYR A 100 17.03 9.73 -14.93
C TYR A 100 17.39 8.75 -16.07
N PRO A 101 16.87 8.88 -17.26
CA PRO A 101 15.75 9.73 -17.70
C PRO A 101 14.41 9.00 -17.60
N VAL A 102 13.51 9.49 -16.77
CA VAL A 102 12.15 8.97 -16.67
C VAL A 102 11.12 10.11 -16.72
N PRO A 103 9.90 9.87 -17.21
CA PRO A 103 8.84 10.88 -17.17
C PRO A 103 8.36 11.10 -15.74
N LEU A 104 8.79 12.17 -15.10
CA LEU A 104 8.58 12.45 -13.66
C LEU A 104 7.09 12.48 -13.27
N GLN A 105 6.24 13.04 -14.13
CA GLN A 105 4.81 13.08 -13.86
C GLN A 105 4.19 11.67 -13.84
N GLN A 106 4.63 10.79 -14.72
CA GLN A 106 4.16 9.40 -14.74
C GLN A 106 4.64 8.61 -13.52
N VAL A 107 5.87 8.85 -13.09
CA VAL A 107 6.42 8.23 -11.86
C VAL A 107 5.62 8.70 -10.65
N ALA A 108 5.37 9.99 -10.53
CA ALA A 108 4.56 10.55 -9.44
C ALA A 108 3.13 9.98 -9.44
N GLU A 109 2.50 9.84 -10.60
CA GLU A 109 1.18 9.23 -10.73
C GLU A 109 1.19 7.73 -10.38
N GLY A 110 2.23 7.03 -10.78
CA GLY A 110 2.46 5.64 -10.40
C GLY A 110 2.59 5.47 -8.89
N VAL A 111 3.34 6.34 -8.23
CA VAL A 111 3.47 6.36 -6.76
C VAL A 111 2.12 6.63 -6.10
N ARG A 112 1.39 7.63 -6.56
CA ARG A 112 0.06 7.94 -6.04
C ARG A 112 -0.88 6.75 -6.11
N SER A 113 -0.96 6.11 -7.27
CA SER A 113 -1.81 4.93 -7.51
C SER A 113 -1.39 3.72 -6.68
N SER A 114 -0.10 3.44 -6.60
CA SER A 114 0.44 2.31 -5.83
C SER A 114 0.20 2.47 -4.34
N VAL A 115 0.46 3.65 -3.80
CA VAL A 115 0.27 3.97 -2.39
C VAL A 115 -1.20 3.95 -2.01
N SER A 116 -2.08 4.57 -2.80
CA SER A 116 -3.52 4.55 -2.55
C SER A 116 -4.06 3.12 -2.49
N ARG A 117 -3.70 2.30 -3.47
CA ARG A 117 -4.11 0.89 -3.50
C ARG A 117 -3.61 0.11 -2.29
N ALA A 118 -2.36 0.30 -1.90
CA ALA A 118 -1.78 -0.39 -0.75
C ALA A 118 -2.46 0.01 0.56
N LEU A 119 -2.73 1.29 0.75
CA LEU A 119 -3.41 1.79 1.95
C LEU A 119 -4.86 1.30 2.02
N GLU A 120 -5.58 1.27 0.91
CA GLU A 120 -6.95 0.75 0.87
C GLU A 120 -7.01 -0.77 1.09
N GLN A 121 -6.13 -1.54 0.47
CA GLN A 121 -6.17 -3.00 0.49
C GLN A 121 -5.52 -3.61 1.73
N ILE A 122 -4.41 -3.05 2.19
CA ILE A 122 -3.62 -3.61 3.30
C ILE A 122 -4.04 -2.98 4.63
N VAL A 123 -4.15 -1.66 4.68
CA VAL A 123 -4.54 -0.95 5.90
C VAL A 123 -6.06 -0.91 6.05
N GLY A 124 -6.80 -0.89 4.95
CA GLY A 124 -8.26 -0.86 4.95
C GLY A 124 -8.85 0.52 5.25
N MET A 125 -8.09 1.58 4.98
CA MET A 125 -8.52 2.97 5.18
C MET A 125 -8.78 3.65 3.84
N GLU A 126 -9.75 4.56 3.81
CA GLU A 126 -9.98 5.43 2.66
C GLU A 126 -8.85 6.44 2.52
N VAL A 127 -8.35 6.62 1.31
CA VAL A 127 -7.28 7.57 1.03
C VAL A 127 -7.88 8.91 0.61
N ALA A 128 -7.70 9.93 1.43
CA ALA A 128 -8.17 11.27 1.16
C ALA A 128 -7.29 11.96 0.09
N GLU A 129 -5.98 11.88 0.26
CA GLU A 129 -5.02 12.41 -0.72
C GLU A 129 -3.65 11.74 -0.59
N VAL A 130 -2.91 11.72 -1.69
CA VAL A 130 -1.49 11.35 -1.74
C VAL A 130 -0.74 12.44 -2.49
N ASN A 131 0.09 13.16 -1.76
CA ASN A 131 0.96 14.19 -2.31
C ASN A 131 2.35 13.59 -2.59
N VAL A 132 2.83 13.76 -3.80
CA VAL A 132 4.14 13.25 -4.22
C VAL A 132 5.04 14.43 -4.58
N THR A 133 6.18 14.52 -3.89
CA THR A 133 7.23 15.50 -4.18
C THR A 133 8.43 14.78 -4.79
N VAL A 134 8.78 15.13 -6.02
CA VAL A 134 10.04 14.72 -6.63
C VAL A 134 11.09 15.75 -6.21
N GLN A 135 11.94 15.36 -5.29
CA GLN A 135 12.93 16.29 -4.69
C GLN A 135 14.25 16.29 -5.44
N ASP A 136 14.58 15.18 -6.07
CA ASP A 136 15.85 15.01 -6.76
C ASP A 136 15.72 13.97 -7.86
N VAL A 137 16.70 13.95 -8.76
CA VAL A 137 16.83 13.01 -9.85
C VAL A 137 18.20 12.34 -9.76
N PHE A 138 18.20 11.01 -9.69
CA PHE A 138 19.43 10.22 -9.71
C PHE A 138 19.93 10.07 -11.15
N ILE A 139 21.16 10.51 -11.39
CA ILE A 139 21.85 10.38 -12.68
C ILE A 139 22.92 9.32 -12.53
N PRO A 140 22.84 8.17 -13.24
CA PRO A 140 23.86 7.13 -13.17
C PRO A 140 25.22 7.67 -13.63
N GLY A 141 26.28 7.48 -12.80
CA GLY A 141 27.64 7.94 -13.07
C GLY A 141 28.02 9.32 -12.52
N ASP A 142 27.08 10.06 -11.94
CA ASP A 142 27.36 11.37 -11.34
C ASP A 142 28.02 11.25 -9.95
N ASP A 143 27.84 10.11 -9.30
CA ASP A 143 28.44 9.82 -8.00
C ASP A 143 29.96 9.54 -8.08
N ASP A 144 30.48 9.21 -9.25
CA ASP A 144 31.90 8.90 -9.45
C ASP A 144 32.76 10.18 -9.61
N GLU A 145 32.17 11.34 -9.93
CA GLU A 145 32.91 12.58 -10.12
C GLU A 145 33.20 13.36 -8.82
N ASP A 146 32.43 13.11 -7.76
CA ASP A 146 32.63 13.81 -6.49
C ASP A 146 33.78 13.22 -5.64
N ASP A 147 34.11 11.96 -5.82
CA ASP A 147 35.26 11.33 -5.13
C ASP A 147 36.59 11.74 -5.75
N ASP A 148 36.67 11.91 -7.08
CA ASP A 148 37.87 12.36 -7.76
C ASP A 148 38.21 13.85 -7.46
N LYS A 149 37.20 14.66 -7.16
CA LYS A 149 37.43 16.07 -6.76
C LYS A 149 37.91 16.21 -5.33
N LYS A 150 37.68 15.23 -4.47
CA LYS A 150 38.19 15.25 -3.09
C LYS A 150 39.67 14.85 -3.01
N GLU A 151 40.13 13.97 -3.88
CA GLU A 151 41.53 13.53 -3.91
C GLU A 151 42.47 14.60 -4.52
N SER A 152 42.00 15.45 -5.42
CA SER A 152 42.84 16.48 -6.05
C SER A 152 43.02 17.75 -5.21
N ARG A 153 42.49 17.80 -4.00
CA ARG A 153 42.68 18.94 -3.07
C ARG A 153 43.71 18.68 -1.97
N VAL A 154 44.35 17.54 -1.96
CA VAL A 154 45.43 17.20 -1.03
C VAL A 154 46.72 17.12 -1.81
N ALA A 155 47.26 18.29 -2.10
CA ALA A 155 48.63 18.43 -2.56
C ALA A 155 49.35 19.44 -1.65
#